data_c50afaa374f65a814733f5f080e52385
#
_entry.id   c50afaa374f65a814733f5f080e52385
#
_cell.length_a   1.000
_cell.length_b   1.000
_cell.length_c   1.000
_cell.angle_alpha   90.00
_cell.angle_beta   90.00
_cell.angle_gamma   90.00
#
_symmetry.space_group_name_H-M   'P 1'
#
loop_
_entity.id
_entity.type
_entity.pdbx_description
1 polymer ?
#
loop_
_entity_poly.entity_id
_entity_poly.type
_entity_poly.pdbx_seq_one_letter_code
_entity_poly.pdbx_strand_id
1 'polypeptide(L)'
;MMAKQCLTANLCQPGPAHDIIPLMKKTIIDVLDEMAVSSCDRSFIPGHKGRAFAGEGARNFEKALDGIYPFDVTETDKTDNLNYPEGVFRDAEEYAASLFGVRKTLFSVNGSTAGVIASVIASVKDNGTLLLPMNSHISCYYGAMHANAKVKRLYISDHIVGVTPEEIREAVDGENDIAAAVITGPTYPGNCPDWEKIVPILHEKGITVIADESHGTHLSFSDRCPEGAVSAGADLIIHSGHKTIGGLTQTGMLHINSDSVDPDDVRFALRTVMSTSPSYILSGSLFRALKELSDLPAKLMEISEEYAETVEELSGLTRFSVLKNKRQDPMKLAVVCRCDTAAAARMLEDRYGIIPEMVWGPVIVFIFGQGTRREDLFRIRDAFRQMDGIMEYRQPKDLETIPSVSTAMSMSRAISKRVRKVPFKESSGLIAADFVGAYPPGAPVIIPGDVINRDIIEYVSSSDNVVGLWDGNANIRVVRE
;
A
#
# COMPACT_ATOMS: atom_id res chain seq x y z
N MET A 1 -33.33 23.83 32.95
CA MET A 1 -32.58 25.01 32.51
C MET A 1 -31.15 24.86 33.05
N MET A 2 -30.25 24.22 32.30
CA MET A 2 -28.80 24.26 32.46
C MET A 2 -28.16 23.71 31.18
N ALA A 3 -27.65 24.58 30.52
CA ALA A 3 -26.60 24.73 29.53
C ALA A 3 -26.04 23.42 28.90
N LYS A 4 -26.36 23.27 27.61
CA LYS A 4 -25.52 22.59 26.63
C LYS A 4 -24.22 23.40 26.44
N GLN A 5 -23.12 22.94 26.97
CA GLN A 5 -21.80 23.38 26.50
C GLN A 5 -21.40 22.48 25.34
N CYS A 6 -21.38 23.06 24.15
CA CYS A 6 -20.69 22.54 22.98
C CYS A 6 -19.22 22.33 23.32
N LEU A 7 -18.78 21.08 23.31
CA LEU A 7 -17.39 20.73 23.07
C LEU A 7 -17.14 20.92 21.57
N THR A 8 -16.71 22.12 21.19
CA THR A 8 -16.00 22.32 19.93
C THR A 8 -14.71 21.52 20.04
N ALA A 9 -14.63 20.43 19.33
CA ALA A 9 -13.39 19.74 19.07
C ALA A 9 -12.44 20.74 18.41
N ASN A 10 -11.44 21.19 19.15
CA ASN A 10 -10.23 21.75 18.57
C ASN A 10 -9.60 20.60 17.76
N LEU A 11 -9.81 20.62 16.45
CA LEU A 11 -8.96 19.91 15.52
C LEU A 11 -7.54 20.39 15.82
N CYS A 12 -6.76 19.57 16.51
CA CYS A 12 -5.34 19.75 16.66
C CYS A 12 -4.77 19.77 15.24
N GLN A 13 -4.49 20.97 14.73
CA GLN A 13 -3.45 21.07 13.71
C GLN A 13 -2.20 20.39 14.28
N PRO A 14 -1.53 19.49 13.54
CA PRO A 14 -0.31 18.89 14.02
C PRO A 14 0.62 20.03 14.42
N GLY A 15 1.01 20.07 15.70
CA GLY A 15 1.99 21.04 16.19
C GLY A 15 3.26 20.91 15.37
N PRO A 16 4.04 21.98 15.21
CA PRO A 16 5.23 21.93 14.37
C PRO A 16 6.14 20.79 14.84
N ALA A 17 6.31 19.78 13.98
CA ALA A 17 7.14 18.59 14.21
C ALA A 17 8.57 18.92 14.65
N HIS A 18 9.00 20.17 14.48
CA HIS A 18 10.30 20.69 14.89
C HIS A 18 10.56 20.66 16.40
N ASP A 19 9.51 20.63 17.25
CA ASP A 19 9.67 20.75 18.71
C ASP A 19 9.89 19.39 19.41
N ILE A 20 9.61 18.26 18.74
CA ILE A 20 9.70 16.92 19.35
C ILE A 20 11.09 16.29 19.16
N ILE A 21 11.73 16.50 18.00
CA ILE A 21 13.09 15.98 17.74
C ILE A 21 14.11 16.46 18.80
N PRO A 22 14.09 17.73 19.26
CA PRO A 22 14.99 18.18 20.31
C PRO A 22 14.81 17.48 21.68
N LEU A 23 13.68 16.82 21.90
CA LEU A 23 13.39 16.06 23.12
C LEU A 23 13.98 14.64 23.09
N MET A 24 14.30 14.12 21.91
CA MET A 24 14.93 12.81 21.75
C MET A 24 16.41 12.91 22.14
N LYS A 25 16.82 12.15 23.16
CA LYS A 25 18.23 12.10 23.59
C LYS A 25 19.15 11.54 22.50
N LYS A 26 18.64 10.64 21.69
CA LYS A 26 19.36 9.95 20.64
C LYS A 26 18.38 9.38 19.61
N THR A 27 18.71 9.49 18.33
CA THR A 27 17.89 8.96 17.23
C THR A 27 18.50 7.67 16.66
N ILE A 28 17.73 6.93 15.84
CA ILE A 28 18.23 5.78 15.09
C ILE A 28 19.44 6.19 14.24
N ILE A 29 19.40 7.37 13.59
CA ILE A 29 20.50 7.86 12.74
C ILE A 29 21.77 8.05 13.57
N ASP A 30 21.65 8.65 14.77
CA ASP A 30 22.81 8.84 15.67
C ASP A 30 23.43 7.50 16.07
N VAL A 31 22.61 6.49 16.32
CA VAL A 31 23.09 5.13 16.62
C VAL A 31 23.84 4.52 15.44
N LEU A 32 23.32 4.64 14.23
CA LEU A 32 23.94 4.11 13.03
C LEU A 32 25.28 4.82 12.75
N ASP A 33 25.34 6.15 12.88
CA ASP A 33 26.56 6.93 12.72
C ASP A 33 27.63 6.52 13.75
N GLU A 34 27.26 6.40 15.02
CA GLU A 34 28.18 5.94 16.07
C GLU A 34 28.70 4.52 15.78
N MET A 35 27.81 3.61 15.36
CA MET A 35 28.21 2.26 15.02
C MET A 35 29.14 2.20 13.80
N ALA A 36 28.91 3.07 12.80
CA ALA A 36 29.72 3.12 11.58
C ALA A 36 31.15 3.58 11.85
N VAL A 37 31.36 4.56 12.76
CA VAL A 37 32.68 5.11 13.11
C VAL A 37 33.33 4.39 14.29
N SER A 38 32.63 3.47 14.96
CA SER A 38 33.14 2.76 16.12
C SER A 38 34.32 1.86 15.75
N SER A 39 35.40 1.95 16.53
CA SER A 39 36.55 1.04 16.47
C SER A 39 36.30 -0.31 17.18
N CYS A 40 35.09 -0.57 17.67
CA CYS A 40 34.77 -1.81 18.36
C CYS A 40 34.94 -3.03 17.44
N ASP A 41 35.49 -4.10 17.95
CA ASP A 41 35.47 -5.40 17.25
C ASP A 41 34.03 -5.91 17.17
N ARG A 42 33.55 -6.10 15.92
CA ARG A 42 32.20 -6.60 15.65
C ARG A 42 32.19 -8.13 15.62
N SER A 43 32.42 -8.77 16.78
CA SER A 43 32.33 -10.23 16.93
C SER A 43 30.89 -10.77 16.90
N PHE A 44 29.92 -9.93 16.57
CA PHE A 44 28.49 -10.23 16.37
C PHE A 44 28.10 -10.23 14.90
N ILE A 45 26.88 -10.68 14.59
CA ILE A 45 26.29 -10.56 13.23
C ILE A 45 26.03 -9.09 12.88
N PRO A 46 26.00 -8.68 11.58
CA PRO A 46 26.09 -9.51 10.36
C PRO A 46 27.50 -9.99 10.02
N GLY A 47 27.57 -11.01 9.12
CA GLY A 47 28.82 -11.68 8.76
C GLY A 47 29.88 -10.79 8.10
N HIS A 48 29.52 -9.69 7.46
CA HIS A 48 30.45 -8.71 6.85
C HIS A 48 31.20 -7.86 7.88
N LYS A 49 30.78 -7.85 9.15
CA LYS A 49 31.42 -7.11 10.24
C LYS A 49 31.63 -5.61 10.00
N GLY A 50 30.83 -4.99 9.11
CA GLY A 50 30.97 -3.60 8.70
C GLY A 50 32.17 -3.31 7.81
N ARG A 51 32.76 -4.34 7.20
CA ARG A 51 33.97 -4.22 6.37
C ARG A 51 33.67 -4.24 4.89
N ALA A 52 34.48 -3.50 4.12
CA ALA A 52 34.47 -3.51 2.66
C ALA A 52 35.01 -4.83 2.10
N PHE A 53 34.45 -5.30 0.99
CA PHE A 53 34.86 -6.48 0.25
C PHE A 53 35.18 -6.19 -1.23
N ALA A 54 34.85 -5.00 -1.75
CA ALA A 54 35.05 -4.64 -3.13
C ALA A 54 36.55 -4.57 -3.47
N GLY A 55 36.99 -5.40 -4.41
CA GLY A 55 38.36 -5.42 -4.94
C GLY A 55 38.56 -4.47 -6.11
N GLU A 56 39.78 -4.54 -6.71
CA GLU A 56 40.07 -3.87 -7.98
C GLU A 56 39.11 -4.38 -9.08
N GLY A 57 38.49 -3.46 -9.82
CA GLY A 57 37.49 -3.78 -10.85
C GLY A 57 36.06 -3.94 -10.36
N ALA A 58 35.78 -3.74 -9.07
CA ALA A 58 34.43 -3.77 -8.54
C ALA A 58 33.50 -2.75 -9.24
N ARG A 59 32.27 -3.19 -9.53
CA ARG A 59 31.23 -2.38 -10.15
C ARG A 59 30.65 -1.36 -9.15
N ASN A 60 29.94 -0.35 -9.64
CA ASN A 60 29.40 0.72 -8.82
C ASN A 60 28.51 0.22 -7.66
N PHE A 61 27.69 -0.81 -7.88
CA PHE A 61 26.85 -1.39 -6.84
C PHE A 61 27.66 -2.05 -5.72
N GLU A 62 28.73 -2.78 -6.07
CA GLU A 62 29.61 -3.43 -5.09
C GLU A 62 30.32 -2.40 -4.21
N LYS A 63 30.79 -1.28 -4.82
CA LYS A 63 31.37 -0.14 -4.08
C LYS A 63 30.35 0.57 -3.18
N ALA A 64 29.11 0.69 -3.65
CA ALA A 64 28.03 1.27 -2.84
C ALA A 64 27.71 0.41 -1.60
N LEU A 65 27.72 -0.93 -1.76
CA LEU A 65 27.53 -1.86 -0.64
C LEU A 65 28.61 -1.69 0.45
N ASP A 66 29.86 -1.50 0.05
CA ASP A 66 30.96 -1.25 0.98
C ASP A 66 30.71 0.01 1.85
N GLY A 67 30.05 1.02 1.27
CA GLY A 67 29.62 2.21 2.01
C GLY A 67 28.42 1.96 2.93
N ILE A 68 27.66 0.89 2.71
CA ILE A 68 26.46 0.55 3.50
C ILE A 68 26.83 -0.36 4.69
N TYR A 69 27.76 -1.29 4.52
CA TYR A 69 28.12 -2.27 5.55
C TYR A 69 28.43 -1.69 6.96
N PRO A 70 29.06 -0.53 7.10
CA PRO A 70 29.26 0.08 8.42
C PRO A 70 27.98 0.34 9.20
N PHE A 71 26.86 0.64 8.51
CA PHE A 71 25.56 0.96 9.08
C PHE A 71 24.66 -0.27 9.27
N ASP A 72 25.00 -1.40 8.64
CA ASP A 72 24.25 -2.63 8.79
C ASP A 72 24.66 -3.34 10.08
N VAL A 73 23.77 -3.30 11.06
CA VAL A 73 24.00 -3.77 12.42
C VAL A 73 22.87 -4.68 12.88
N THR A 74 23.03 -5.30 14.03
CA THR A 74 22.02 -6.14 14.66
C THR A 74 21.61 -5.56 16.02
N GLU A 75 20.66 -6.21 16.67
CA GLU A 75 20.16 -5.90 18.00
C GLU A 75 21.27 -6.04 19.06
N THR A 76 21.55 -4.98 19.76
CA THR A 76 22.45 -4.91 20.91
C THR A 76 21.90 -3.90 21.91
N ASP A 77 22.43 -3.86 23.12
CA ASP A 77 22.06 -2.85 24.12
C ASP A 77 22.24 -1.40 23.62
N LYS A 78 23.08 -1.20 22.60
CA LYS A 78 23.33 0.12 22.00
C LYS A 78 22.41 0.46 20.84
N THR A 79 21.91 -0.55 20.14
CA THR A 79 21.14 -0.39 18.90
C THR A 79 19.65 -0.54 19.07
N ASP A 80 19.18 -0.97 20.26
CA ASP A 80 17.78 -1.30 20.54
C ASP A 80 17.26 -2.48 19.70
N ASN A 81 15.99 -2.86 19.84
CA ASN A 81 15.35 -3.93 19.09
C ASN A 81 13.97 -3.50 18.56
N LEU A 82 13.80 -3.47 17.25
CA LEU A 82 12.54 -3.06 16.62
C LEU A 82 11.34 -3.92 17.05
N ASN A 83 11.56 -5.21 17.31
CA ASN A 83 10.49 -6.12 17.75
C ASN A 83 10.08 -5.93 19.22
N TYR A 84 10.98 -5.35 20.03
CA TYR A 84 10.81 -5.05 21.47
C TYR A 84 11.43 -3.69 21.78
N PRO A 85 10.86 -2.58 21.27
CA PRO A 85 11.47 -1.26 21.34
C PRO A 85 11.43 -0.69 22.77
N GLU A 86 12.60 -0.38 23.33
CA GLU A 86 12.76 0.23 24.64
C GLU A 86 13.59 1.52 24.60
N GLY A 87 14.26 1.78 23.48
CA GLY A 87 15.15 2.91 23.26
C GLY A 87 14.79 3.71 22.00
N VAL A 88 15.75 3.79 21.06
CA VAL A 88 15.65 4.66 19.86
C VAL A 88 14.50 4.28 18.91
N PHE A 89 14.09 3.02 18.87
CA PHE A 89 12.92 2.61 18.09
C PHE A 89 11.62 3.05 18.74
N ARG A 90 11.49 2.91 20.08
CA ARG A 90 10.34 3.43 20.81
C ARG A 90 10.18 4.93 20.56
N ASP A 91 11.26 5.69 20.75
CA ASP A 91 11.25 7.13 20.59
C ASP A 91 10.90 7.54 19.15
N ALA A 92 11.39 6.80 18.15
CA ALA A 92 11.05 7.03 16.74
C ALA A 92 9.59 6.69 16.41
N GLU A 93 9.03 5.64 16.98
CA GLU A 93 7.61 5.29 16.83
C GLU A 93 6.70 6.31 17.52
N GLU A 94 7.07 6.82 18.70
CA GLU A 94 6.37 7.91 19.39
C GLU A 94 6.44 9.21 18.59
N TYR A 95 7.58 9.54 18.01
CA TYR A 95 7.72 10.67 17.10
C TYR A 95 6.80 10.54 15.89
N ALA A 96 6.77 9.37 15.24
CA ALA A 96 5.88 9.11 14.12
C ALA A 96 4.40 9.22 14.53
N ALA A 97 4.01 8.65 15.67
CA ALA A 97 2.65 8.77 16.20
C ALA A 97 2.22 10.22 16.40
N SER A 98 3.11 11.05 16.92
CA SER A 98 2.88 12.49 17.08
C SER A 98 2.72 13.23 15.74
N LEU A 99 3.55 12.87 14.73
CA LEU A 99 3.46 13.47 13.39
C LEU A 99 2.11 13.23 12.72
N PHE A 100 1.58 12.02 12.84
CA PHE A 100 0.29 11.64 12.23
C PHE A 100 -0.91 11.93 13.14
N GLY A 101 -0.69 12.34 14.39
CA GLY A 101 -1.76 12.59 15.35
C GLY A 101 -2.52 11.33 15.76
N VAL A 102 -1.85 10.18 15.76
CA VAL A 102 -2.42 8.87 16.12
C VAL A 102 -1.96 8.42 17.51
N ARG A 103 -2.68 7.46 18.11
CA ARG A 103 -2.38 6.94 19.43
C ARG A 103 -1.03 6.23 19.51
N LYS A 104 -0.68 5.43 18.51
CA LYS A 104 0.58 4.69 18.41
C LYS A 104 0.94 4.41 16.96
N THR A 105 2.24 4.39 16.66
CA THR A 105 2.78 3.94 15.38
C THR A 105 3.75 2.80 15.60
N LEU A 106 3.70 1.78 14.77
CA LEU A 106 4.63 0.66 14.74
C LEU A 106 5.37 0.68 13.41
N PHE A 107 6.69 0.55 13.42
CA PHE A 107 7.49 0.46 12.21
C PHE A 107 7.52 -0.97 11.66
N SER A 108 7.53 -1.08 10.34
CA SER A 108 7.71 -2.34 9.61
C SER A 108 8.85 -2.22 8.61
N VAL A 109 9.73 -3.20 8.59
CA VAL A 109 10.77 -3.40 7.58
C VAL A 109 10.42 -4.56 6.63
N ASN A 110 9.20 -5.07 6.72
CA ASN A 110 8.60 -6.04 5.81
C ASN A 110 7.44 -5.43 5.00
N GLY A 111 7.50 -4.11 4.81
CA GLY A 111 6.53 -3.34 4.03
C GLY A 111 5.20 -3.13 4.74
N SER A 112 4.31 -2.42 4.08
CA SER A 112 2.89 -2.34 4.45
C SER A 112 2.21 -3.72 4.41
N THR A 113 2.71 -4.67 3.62
CA THR A 113 2.24 -6.05 3.60
C THR A 113 2.18 -6.66 5.00
N ALA A 114 3.27 -6.55 5.79
CA ALA A 114 3.27 -7.04 7.18
C ALA A 114 2.29 -6.26 8.07
N GLY A 115 2.15 -4.95 7.86
CA GLY A 115 1.18 -4.11 8.57
C GLY A 115 -0.27 -4.54 8.31
N VAL A 116 -0.64 -4.78 7.05
CA VAL A 116 -1.98 -5.28 6.68
C VAL A 116 -2.25 -6.65 7.30
N ILE A 117 -1.32 -7.60 7.16
CA ILE A 117 -1.46 -8.94 7.74
C ILE A 117 -1.63 -8.86 9.25
N ALA A 118 -0.81 -8.07 9.93
CA ALA A 118 -0.86 -7.89 11.38
C ALA A 118 -2.18 -7.27 11.84
N SER A 119 -2.68 -6.26 11.10
CA SER A 119 -3.96 -5.62 11.39
C SER A 119 -5.12 -6.60 11.33
N VAL A 120 -5.15 -7.46 10.30
CA VAL A 120 -6.18 -8.50 10.17
C VAL A 120 -6.07 -9.53 11.30
N ILE A 121 -4.87 -10.02 11.62
CA ILE A 121 -4.66 -10.99 12.72
C ILE A 121 -5.11 -10.40 14.06
N ALA A 122 -4.81 -9.12 14.32
CA ALA A 122 -5.20 -8.47 15.57
C ALA A 122 -6.71 -8.25 15.68
N SER A 123 -7.38 -7.94 14.55
CA SER A 123 -8.80 -7.55 14.52
C SER A 123 -9.77 -8.71 14.34
N VAL A 124 -9.35 -9.81 13.70
CA VAL A 124 -10.26 -10.94 13.43
C VAL A 124 -9.89 -12.11 14.33
N LYS A 125 -10.74 -12.41 15.30
CA LYS A 125 -10.59 -13.53 16.23
C LYS A 125 -11.61 -14.63 15.92
N ASP A 126 -11.30 -15.85 16.32
CA ASP A 126 -12.23 -17.00 16.40
C ASP A 126 -13.07 -17.27 15.13
N ASN A 127 -12.44 -17.34 13.97
CA ASN A 127 -13.13 -17.54 12.68
C ASN A 127 -14.13 -16.43 12.31
N GLY A 128 -13.94 -15.22 12.83
CA GLY A 128 -14.74 -14.06 12.45
C GLY A 128 -14.67 -13.78 10.95
N THR A 129 -15.59 -12.97 10.46
CA THR A 129 -15.67 -12.61 9.05
C THR A 129 -14.90 -11.33 8.78
N LEU A 130 -14.05 -11.32 7.75
CA LEU A 130 -13.36 -10.16 7.20
C LEU A 130 -14.07 -9.70 5.92
N LEU A 131 -14.51 -8.44 5.88
CA LEU A 131 -15.05 -7.81 4.68
C LEU A 131 -13.92 -7.27 3.81
N LEU A 132 -13.86 -7.70 2.55
CA LEU A 132 -12.84 -7.30 1.57
C LEU A 132 -13.48 -6.86 0.26
N PRO A 133 -13.41 -5.57 -0.13
CA PRO A 133 -13.67 -5.15 -1.50
C PRO A 133 -12.75 -5.85 -2.50
N MET A 134 -13.24 -6.09 -3.72
CA MET A 134 -12.50 -6.83 -4.75
C MET A 134 -11.22 -6.14 -5.25
N ASN A 135 -11.01 -4.86 -4.92
CA ASN A 135 -9.76 -4.15 -5.16
C ASN A 135 -8.74 -4.29 -4.02
N SER A 136 -9.02 -5.10 -2.99
CA SER A 136 -8.11 -5.33 -1.87
C SER A 136 -6.85 -6.06 -2.31
N HIS A 137 -5.69 -5.57 -1.86
CA HIS A 137 -4.40 -6.18 -2.15
C HIS A 137 -4.30 -7.60 -1.58
N ILE A 138 -3.52 -8.47 -2.21
CA ILE A 138 -3.34 -9.87 -1.81
C ILE A 138 -2.92 -10.05 -0.33
N SER A 139 -2.23 -9.06 0.27
CA SER A 139 -1.87 -9.08 1.70
C SER A 139 -3.08 -9.18 2.64
N CYS A 140 -4.24 -8.66 2.25
CA CYS A 140 -5.47 -8.76 3.03
C CYS A 140 -5.92 -10.23 3.14
N TYR A 141 -5.80 -10.96 2.04
CA TYR A 141 -6.12 -12.39 2.00
C TYR A 141 -5.08 -13.24 2.75
N TYR A 142 -3.80 -12.86 2.72
CA TYR A 142 -2.77 -13.48 3.55
C TYR A 142 -3.08 -13.27 5.04
N GLY A 143 -3.49 -12.05 5.43
CA GLY A 143 -3.97 -11.77 6.78
C GLY A 143 -5.15 -12.67 7.17
N ALA A 144 -6.15 -12.78 6.29
CA ALA A 144 -7.30 -13.64 6.50
C ALA A 144 -6.91 -15.13 6.65
N MET A 145 -5.93 -15.60 5.88
CA MET A 145 -5.39 -16.97 6.03
C MET A 145 -4.73 -17.18 7.38
N HIS A 146 -3.87 -16.25 7.81
CA HIS A 146 -3.19 -16.33 9.10
C HIS A 146 -4.15 -16.27 10.29
N ALA A 147 -5.19 -15.43 10.19
CA ALA A 147 -6.24 -15.31 11.20
C ALA A 147 -7.28 -16.46 11.13
N ASN A 148 -7.18 -17.37 10.15
CA ASN A 148 -8.22 -18.36 9.83
C ASN A 148 -9.61 -17.73 9.69
N ALA A 149 -9.67 -16.51 9.14
CA ALA A 149 -10.89 -15.74 8.95
C ALA A 149 -11.75 -16.29 7.78
N LYS A 150 -13.06 -16.13 7.90
CA LYS A 150 -13.95 -16.18 6.74
C LYS A 150 -13.78 -14.89 5.96
N VAL A 151 -13.87 -14.94 4.63
CA VAL A 151 -13.82 -13.76 3.78
C VAL A 151 -15.17 -13.53 3.13
N LYS A 152 -15.74 -12.34 3.38
CA LYS A 152 -16.87 -11.81 2.63
C LYS A 152 -16.33 -10.85 1.58
N ARG A 153 -16.38 -11.25 0.30
CA ARG A 153 -15.95 -10.36 -0.79
C ARG A 153 -17.06 -9.38 -1.17
N LEU A 154 -16.71 -8.12 -1.29
CA LEU A 154 -17.58 -7.07 -1.78
C LEU A 154 -17.23 -6.78 -3.25
N TYR A 155 -18.12 -7.13 -4.16
CA TYR A 155 -18.01 -6.77 -5.57
C TYR A 155 -18.37 -5.30 -5.72
N ILE A 156 -17.40 -4.49 -6.19
CA ILE A 156 -17.53 -3.05 -6.36
C ILE A 156 -17.93 -2.75 -7.81
N SER A 157 -18.74 -1.72 -7.98
CA SER A 157 -19.28 -1.33 -9.29
C SER A 157 -18.24 -0.69 -10.20
N ASP A 158 -17.26 -0.01 -9.62
CA ASP A 158 -16.18 0.68 -10.36
C ASP A 158 -14.83 0.52 -9.65
N HIS A 159 -13.94 -0.25 -10.26
CA HIS A 159 -12.60 -0.51 -9.72
C HIS A 159 -11.68 0.72 -9.76
N ILE A 160 -11.99 1.73 -10.57
CA ILE A 160 -11.26 3.00 -10.62
C ILE A 160 -11.61 3.85 -9.40
N VAL A 161 -12.90 3.95 -9.12
CA VAL A 161 -13.43 4.73 -7.99
C VAL A 161 -13.16 4.01 -6.66
N GLY A 162 -13.20 2.68 -6.67
CA GLY A 162 -13.13 1.88 -5.45
C GLY A 162 -14.49 1.78 -4.76
N VAL A 163 -14.50 1.41 -3.49
CA VAL A 163 -15.73 1.18 -2.73
C VAL A 163 -16.43 2.49 -2.38
N THR A 164 -17.76 2.48 -2.46
CA THR A 164 -18.63 3.59 -2.10
C THR A 164 -19.27 3.38 -0.72
N PRO A 165 -19.71 4.46 -0.03
CA PRO A 165 -20.45 4.32 1.23
C PRO A 165 -21.75 3.50 1.09
N GLU A 166 -22.41 3.59 -0.05
CA GLU A 166 -23.63 2.86 -0.37
C GLU A 166 -23.37 1.35 -0.46
N GLU A 167 -22.32 0.94 -1.19
CA GLU A 167 -21.91 -0.45 -1.28
C GLU A 167 -21.50 -1.02 0.08
N ILE A 168 -20.81 -0.25 0.93
CA ILE A 168 -20.49 -0.66 2.30
C ILE A 168 -21.75 -0.87 3.12
N ARG A 169 -22.70 0.08 3.08
CA ARG A 169 -23.97 -0.03 3.80
C ARG A 169 -24.75 -1.29 3.43
N GLU A 170 -24.88 -1.56 2.14
CA GLU A 170 -25.53 -2.75 1.62
C GLU A 170 -24.80 -4.04 2.05
N ALA A 171 -23.46 -4.01 2.06
CA ALA A 171 -22.66 -5.17 2.43
C ALA A 171 -22.76 -5.55 3.91
N VAL A 172 -23.00 -4.57 4.81
CA VAL A 172 -23.07 -4.81 6.26
C VAL A 172 -24.49 -4.86 6.79
N ASP A 173 -25.49 -4.54 5.96
CA ASP A 173 -26.89 -4.58 6.39
C ASP A 173 -27.36 -6.04 6.62
N GLY A 174 -27.97 -6.27 7.78
CA GLY A 174 -28.40 -7.62 8.21
C GLY A 174 -27.27 -8.57 8.60
N GLU A 175 -26.01 -8.18 8.53
CA GLU A 175 -24.84 -8.98 8.92
C GLU A 175 -24.42 -8.68 10.36
N ASN A 176 -24.15 -9.73 11.15
CA ASN A 176 -23.79 -9.58 12.57
C ASN A 176 -22.46 -10.25 12.92
N ASP A 177 -21.77 -10.88 11.99
CA ASP A 177 -20.53 -11.65 12.24
C ASP A 177 -19.27 -11.02 11.58
N ILE A 178 -19.40 -9.83 10.98
CA ILE A 178 -18.26 -9.12 10.40
C ILE A 178 -17.45 -8.49 11.53
N ALA A 179 -16.22 -9.00 11.74
CA ALA A 179 -15.32 -8.52 12.78
C ALA A 179 -14.52 -7.27 12.34
N ALA A 180 -14.09 -7.26 11.09
CA ALA A 180 -13.31 -6.17 10.52
C ALA A 180 -13.57 -5.98 9.03
N ALA A 181 -13.30 -4.78 8.51
CA ALA A 181 -13.29 -4.46 7.10
C ALA A 181 -11.95 -3.84 6.71
N VAL A 182 -11.33 -4.30 5.62
CA VAL A 182 -10.17 -3.62 5.04
C VAL A 182 -10.64 -2.80 3.85
N ILE A 183 -10.42 -1.50 3.90
CA ILE A 183 -10.75 -0.57 2.82
C ILE A 183 -9.45 -0.01 2.26
N THR A 184 -9.28 -0.14 0.93
CA THR A 184 -8.08 0.34 0.23
C THR A 184 -8.31 1.72 -0.35
N GLY A 185 -7.41 2.66 -0.06
CA GLY A 185 -7.40 4.00 -0.65
C GLY A 185 -6.16 4.80 -0.27
N PRO A 186 -5.67 5.65 -1.19
CA PRO A 186 -6.15 5.90 -2.55
C PRO A 186 -6.10 4.65 -3.43
N THR A 187 -7.06 4.53 -4.36
CA THR A 187 -6.97 3.51 -5.42
C THR A 187 -5.74 3.75 -6.30
N TYR A 188 -5.34 2.78 -7.12
CA TYR A 188 -4.21 2.98 -8.03
C TYR A 188 -4.38 4.20 -8.94
N PRO A 189 -5.55 4.44 -9.57
CA PRO A 189 -5.79 5.66 -10.34
C PRO A 189 -5.89 6.94 -9.50
N GLY A 190 -5.96 6.84 -8.16
CA GLY A 190 -5.86 7.99 -7.26
C GLY A 190 -7.18 8.46 -6.64
N ASN A 191 -8.27 7.70 -6.72
CA ASN A 191 -9.48 8.08 -6.00
C ASN A 191 -9.37 7.67 -4.52
N CYS A 192 -9.61 8.62 -3.63
CA CYS A 192 -9.70 8.38 -2.18
C CYS A 192 -11.12 7.98 -1.80
N PRO A 193 -11.30 6.99 -0.92
CA PRO A 193 -12.60 6.63 -0.35
C PRO A 193 -13.25 7.81 0.39
N ASP A 194 -14.56 7.79 0.52
CA ASP A 194 -15.30 8.74 1.39
C ASP A 194 -15.21 8.26 2.85
N TRP A 195 -14.02 8.42 3.44
CA TRP A 195 -13.72 7.94 4.79
C TRP A 195 -14.68 8.48 5.83
N GLU A 196 -15.06 9.78 5.74
CA GLU A 196 -15.99 10.43 6.66
C GLU A 196 -17.36 9.75 6.71
N LYS A 197 -17.77 9.08 5.61
CA LYS A 197 -19.02 8.33 5.58
C LYS A 197 -18.83 6.85 5.83
N ILE A 198 -17.73 6.24 5.31
CA ILE A 198 -17.48 4.80 5.43
C ILE A 198 -17.20 4.42 6.89
N VAL A 199 -16.32 5.16 7.58
CA VAL A 199 -15.93 4.82 8.95
C VAL A 199 -17.13 4.77 9.91
N PRO A 200 -18.01 5.80 9.96
CA PRO A 200 -19.20 5.72 10.82
C PRO A 200 -20.14 4.56 10.49
N ILE A 201 -20.35 4.23 9.20
CA ILE A 201 -21.22 3.10 8.81
C ILE A 201 -20.70 1.79 9.41
N LEU A 202 -19.38 1.56 9.38
CA LEU A 202 -18.75 0.36 9.92
C LEU A 202 -18.76 0.37 11.45
N HIS A 203 -18.44 1.50 12.09
CA HIS A 203 -18.46 1.65 13.55
C HIS A 203 -19.85 1.48 14.16
N GLU A 204 -20.93 1.93 13.49
CA GLU A 204 -22.32 1.70 13.92
C GLU A 204 -22.66 0.20 14.06
N LYS A 205 -21.94 -0.66 13.34
CA LYS A 205 -22.09 -2.12 13.41
C LYS A 205 -21.03 -2.80 14.30
N GLY A 206 -20.16 -2.03 14.96
CA GLY A 206 -19.06 -2.55 15.78
C GLY A 206 -17.95 -3.22 14.97
N ILE A 207 -17.80 -2.87 13.68
CA ILE A 207 -16.82 -3.43 12.77
C ILE A 207 -15.53 -2.61 12.84
N THR A 208 -14.40 -3.28 13.10
CA THR A 208 -13.08 -2.63 13.09
C THR A 208 -12.70 -2.17 11.68
N VAL A 209 -12.31 -0.91 11.52
CA VAL A 209 -11.94 -0.33 10.25
C VAL A 209 -10.43 -0.36 10.07
N ILE A 210 -9.97 -1.14 9.12
CA ILE A 210 -8.57 -1.24 8.69
C ILE A 210 -8.43 -0.47 7.37
N ALA A 211 -7.68 0.63 7.37
CA ALA A 211 -7.39 1.38 6.16
C ALA A 211 -6.07 0.94 5.54
N ASP A 212 -6.13 0.24 4.41
CA ASP A 212 -4.94 0.06 3.57
C ASP A 212 -4.69 1.35 2.78
N GLU A 213 -4.07 2.29 3.46
CA GLU A 213 -3.68 3.60 2.93
C GLU A 213 -2.19 3.60 2.52
N SER A 214 -1.70 2.46 2.02
CA SER A 214 -0.30 2.28 1.63
C SER A 214 0.20 3.30 0.60
N HIS A 215 -0.68 3.88 -0.19
CA HIS A 215 -0.36 4.96 -1.14
C HIS A 215 -0.69 6.36 -0.61
N GLY A 216 -1.15 6.49 0.63
CA GLY A 216 -1.73 7.72 1.18
C GLY A 216 -0.91 8.37 2.30
N THR A 217 0.35 7.97 2.53
CA THR A 217 1.20 8.51 3.60
C THR A 217 1.25 10.04 3.63
N HIS A 218 1.14 10.69 2.47
CA HIS A 218 1.20 12.14 2.31
C HIS A 218 -0.12 12.87 2.59
N LEU A 219 -1.26 12.16 2.62
CA LEU A 219 -2.60 12.79 2.70
C LEU A 219 -2.78 13.67 3.94
N SER A 220 -2.20 13.27 5.07
CA SER A 220 -2.29 14.02 6.34
C SER A 220 -1.51 15.33 6.36
N PHE A 221 -0.75 15.67 5.31
CA PHE A 221 0.18 16.80 5.32
C PHE A 221 -0.18 17.97 4.40
N SER A 222 -1.33 17.95 3.74
CA SER A 222 -1.73 19.04 2.85
C SER A 222 -3.23 19.12 2.63
N ASP A 223 -3.78 20.32 2.73
CA ASP A 223 -5.18 20.64 2.38
C ASP A 223 -5.48 20.51 0.88
N ARG A 224 -4.47 20.31 0.06
CA ARG A 224 -4.59 20.04 -1.37
C ARG A 224 -4.92 18.58 -1.67
N CYS A 225 -4.73 17.70 -0.68
CA CYS A 225 -5.07 16.29 -0.77
C CYS A 225 -6.48 16.03 -0.24
N PRO A 226 -7.17 14.98 -0.73
CA PRO A 226 -8.37 14.49 -0.07
C PRO A 226 -8.08 14.05 1.36
N GLU A 227 -9.11 14.06 2.19
CA GLU A 227 -9.02 13.58 3.57
C GLU A 227 -8.61 12.10 3.63
N GLY A 228 -7.64 11.80 4.51
CA GLY A 228 -7.15 10.44 4.75
C GLY A 228 -7.90 9.73 5.87
N ALA A 229 -7.62 8.44 6.03
CA ALA A 229 -8.26 7.57 6.99
C ALA A 229 -7.96 7.94 8.46
N VAL A 230 -6.83 8.61 8.72
CA VAL A 230 -6.43 9.03 10.07
C VAL A 230 -7.44 10.03 10.63
N SER A 231 -7.72 11.11 9.90
CA SER A 231 -8.64 12.17 10.33
C SER A 231 -10.09 11.69 10.42
N ALA A 232 -10.47 10.75 9.57
CA ALA A 232 -11.80 10.14 9.59
C ALA A 232 -12.01 9.13 10.74
N GLY A 233 -10.96 8.80 11.49
CA GLY A 233 -11.05 7.94 12.67
C GLY A 233 -11.07 6.44 12.39
N ALA A 234 -10.47 5.97 11.28
CA ALA A 234 -10.24 4.54 11.09
C ALA A 234 -9.40 3.98 12.25
N ASP A 235 -9.62 2.71 12.62
CA ASP A 235 -8.99 2.12 13.82
C ASP A 235 -7.51 1.78 13.61
N LEU A 236 -7.20 1.17 12.45
CA LEU A 236 -5.85 0.79 12.03
C LEU A 236 -5.58 1.35 10.65
N ILE A 237 -4.47 2.04 10.49
CA ILE A 237 -4.09 2.64 9.21
C ILE A 237 -2.70 2.17 8.82
N ILE A 238 -2.55 1.72 7.57
CA ILE A 238 -1.29 1.22 7.05
C ILE A 238 -0.74 2.18 6.01
N HIS A 239 0.48 2.68 6.24
CA HIS A 239 1.22 3.53 5.32
C HIS A 239 2.50 2.85 4.83
N SER A 240 2.85 3.01 3.56
CA SER A 240 4.19 2.67 3.05
C SER A 240 5.14 3.85 3.17
N GLY A 241 6.32 3.61 3.71
CA GLY A 241 7.36 4.65 3.81
C GLY A 241 8.12 4.91 2.51
N HIS A 242 7.84 4.14 1.44
CA HIS A 242 8.61 4.18 0.19
C HIS A 242 7.81 4.51 -1.06
N LYS A 243 6.48 4.65 -0.96
CA LYS A 243 5.64 4.91 -2.15
C LYS A 243 5.51 6.40 -2.44
N THR A 244 5.25 7.21 -1.43
CA THR A 244 5.05 8.65 -1.59
C THR A 244 6.02 9.50 -0.79
N ILE A 245 6.68 8.94 0.23
CA ILE A 245 7.76 9.60 0.98
C ILE A 245 9.10 8.89 0.78
N GLY A 246 10.20 9.47 1.25
CA GLY A 246 11.58 9.13 0.88
C GLY A 246 12.22 7.91 1.54
N GLY A 247 11.46 7.00 2.15
CA GLY A 247 11.99 5.76 2.72
C GLY A 247 12.44 4.77 1.65
N LEU A 248 13.35 3.86 2.02
CA LEU A 248 13.74 2.74 1.14
C LEU A 248 12.60 1.74 0.99
N THR A 249 12.59 1.01 -0.12
CA THR A 249 11.63 -0.09 -0.38
C THR A 249 11.58 -1.06 0.81
N GLN A 250 10.41 -1.59 1.13
CA GLN A 250 10.07 -2.42 2.30
C GLN A 250 9.84 -1.63 3.61
N THR A 251 9.99 -0.32 3.64
CA THR A 251 9.60 0.46 4.82
C THR A 251 8.09 0.66 4.88
N GLY A 252 7.51 0.54 6.07
CA GLY A 252 6.09 0.73 6.30
C GLY A 252 5.80 1.15 7.74
N MET A 253 4.60 1.64 7.95
CA MET A 253 4.07 2.03 9.25
C MET A 253 2.67 1.45 9.43
N LEU A 254 2.40 1.00 10.65
CA LEU A 254 1.07 0.61 11.10
C LEU A 254 0.68 1.54 12.25
N HIS A 255 -0.33 2.35 12.02
CA HIS A 255 -0.87 3.28 13.00
C HIS A 255 -2.08 2.67 13.71
N ILE A 256 -2.13 2.85 15.01
CA ILE A 256 -3.24 2.50 15.90
C ILE A 256 -3.88 3.81 16.34
N ASN A 257 -5.13 4.03 15.93
CA ASN A 257 -5.81 5.31 16.10
C ASN A 257 -7.04 5.21 17.03
N SER A 258 -7.40 4.01 17.44
CA SER A 258 -8.60 3.73 18.26
C SER A 258 -8.22 3.04 19.58
N ASP A 259 -9.05 3.26 20.61
CA ASP A 259 -8.96 2.54 21.88
C ASP A 259 -9.61 1.15 21.83
N SER A 260 -10.36 0.84 20.76
CA SER A 260 -11.00 -0.46 20.55
C SER A 260 -10.01 -1.58 20.20
N VAL A 261 -8.80 -1.22 19.76
CA VAL A 261 -7.75 -2.17 19.37
C VAL A 261 -6.60 -2.11 20.37
N ASP A 262 -6.23 -3.27 20.93
CA ASP A 262 -5.11 -3.38 21.84
C ASP A 262 -3.77 -3.28 21.09
N PRO A 263 -2.92 -2.27 21.39
CA PRO A 263 -1.62 -2.11 20.75
C PRO A 263 -0.67 -3.30 20.95
N ASP A 264 -0.80 -4.04 22.04
CA ASP A 264 0.06 -5.19 22.32
C ASP A 264 -0.34 -6.39 21.44
N ASP A 265 -1.62 -6.59 21.18
CA ASP A 265 -2.11 -7.58 20.20
C ASP A 265 -1.59 -7.26 18.80
N VAL A 266 -1.63 -5.99 18.38
CA VAL A 266 -1.12 -5.55 17.08
C VAL A 266 0.40 -5.74 16.98
N ARG A 267 1.15 -5.37 18.03
CA ARG A 267 2.60 -5.60 18.11
C ARG A 267 2.93 -7.08 18.05
N PHE A 268 2.18 -7.90 18.78
CA PHE A 268 2.36 -9.35 18.74
C PHE A 268 2.13 -9.89 17.32
N ALA A 269 1.02 -9.53 16.69
CA ALA A 269 0.70 -9.94 15.33
C ALA A 269 1.80 -9.51 14.33
N LEU A 270 2.27 -8.25 14.43
CA LEU A 270 3.32 -7.73 13.54
C LEU A 270 4.63 -8.53 13.68
N ARG A 271 5.02 -8.90 14.88
CA ARG A 271 6.21 -9.74 15.12
C ARG A 271 6.12 -11.12 14.48
N THR A 272 4.91 -11.69 14.35
CA THR A 272 4.75 -13.02 13.73
C THR A 272 4.99 -13.01 12.22
N VAL A 273 4.96 -11.84 11.59
CA VAL A 273 5.11 -11.67 10.13
C VAL A 273 6.33 -10.81 9.73
N MET A 274 7.04 -10.28 10.70
CA MET A 274 8.33 -9.60 10.48
C MET A 274 9.52 -10.52 10.69
N SER A 275 10.67 -10.13 10.11
CA SER A 275 11.95 -10.74 10.41
C SER A 275 12.32 -10.55 11.89
N THR A 276 12.93 -11.57 12.50
CA THR A 276 13.52 -11.46 13.84
C THR A 276 14.85 -10.68 13.85
N SER A 277 15.42 -10.42 12.66
CA SER A 277 16.62 -9.59 12.44
C SER A 277 16.24 -8.43 11.52
N PRO A 278 15.52 -7.41 12.03
CA PRO A 278 15.03 -6.30 11.22
C PRO A 278 16.19 -5.43 10.71
N SER A 279 16.10 -4.96 9.47
CA SER A 279 17.12 -4.10 8.87
C SER A 279 17.12 -2.71 9.52
N TYR A 280 18.25 -2.35 10.12
CA TYR A 280 18.45 -1.01 10.69
C TYR A 280 18.60 0.06 9.62
N ILE A 281 19.14 -0.29 8.45
CA ILE A 281 19.24 0.61 7.29
C ILE A 281 17.84 1.02 6.82
N LEU A 282 16.92 0.06 6.71
CA LEU A 282 15.53 0.35 6.36
C LEU A 282 14.86 1.24 7.43
N SER A 283 15.02 0.90 8.70
CA SER A 283 14.46 1.68 9.81
C SER A 283 15.03 3.11 9.86
N GLY A 284 16.34 3.26 9.67
CA GLY A 284 17.00 4.56 9.59
C GLY A 284 16.52 5.39 8.41
N SER A 285 16.32 4.75 7.24
CA SER A 285 15.78 5.42 6.05
C SER A 285 14.34 5.90 6.25
N LEU A 286 13.50 5.09 6.92
CA LEU A 286 12.14 5.48 7.26
C LEU A 286 12.13 6.67 8.21
N PHE A 287 12.92 6.62 9.27
CA PHE A 287 13.02 7.71 10.23
C PHE A 287 13.53 9.01 9.59
N ARG A 288 14.51 8.92 8.68
CA ARG A 288 14.96 10.06 7.89
C ARG A 288 13.82 10.66 7.06
N ALA A 289 13.05 9.82 6.34
CA ALA A 289 11.92 10.28 5.55
C ALA A 289 10.87 11.01 6.42
N LEU A 290 10.62 10.51 7.63
CA LEU A 290 9.70 11.16 8.58
C LEU A 290 10.21 12.52 9.06
N LYS A 291 11.52 12.68 9.27
CA LYS A 291 12.12 13.99 9.62
C LYS A 291 11.96 15.02 8.51
N GLU A 292 11.95 14.60 7.27
CA GLU A 292 11.78 15.45 6.09
C GLU A 292 10.32 15.78 5.76
N LEU A 293 9.34 15.25 6.51
CA LEU A 293 7.91 15.52 6.28
C LEU A 293 7.51 16.97 6.55
N SER A 294 8.29 17.72 7.31
CA SER A 294 8.08 19.17 7.48
C SER A 294 8.11 19.97 6.18
N ASP A 295 8.87 19.49 5.18
CA ASP A 295 9.01 20.13 3.88
C ASP A 295 7.96 19.63 2.87
N LEU A 296 7.26 18.55 3.21
CA LEU A 296 6.28 17.91 2.33
C LEU A 296 5.11 18.83 1.93
N PRO A 297 4.52 19.67 2.80
CA PRO A 297 3.44 20.57 2.40
C PRO A 297 3.82 21.50 1.23
N ALA A 298 5.02 22.09 1.25
CA ALA A 298 5.52 22.94 0.17
C ALA A 298 5.69 22.14 -1.13
N LYS A 299 6.20 20.92 -1.02
CA LYS A 299 6.38 20.00 -2.16
C LYS A 299 5.05 19.55 -2.74
N LEU A 300 4.06 19.22 -1.91
CA LEU A 300 2.72 18.86 -2.35
C LEU A 300 2.01 20.03 -3.05
N MET A 301 2.23 21.26 -2.58
CA MET A 301 1.70 22.45 -3.24
C MET A 301 2.27 22.60 -4.65
N GLU A 302 3.60 22.51 -4.81
CA GLU A 302 4.30 22.58 -6.10
C GLU A 302 3.77 21.51 -7.08
N ILE A 303 3.66 20.26 -6.64
CA ILE A 303 3.16 19.15 -7.46
C ILE A 303 1.69 19.35 -7.80
N SER A 304 0.85 19.81 -6.86
CA SER A 304 -0.58 20.02 -7.10
C SER A 304 -0.84 21.12 -8.13
N GLU A 305 -0.04 22.18 -8.13
CA GLU A 305 -0.13 23.26 -9.12
C GLU A 305 0.20 22.73 -10.53
N GLU A 306 1.33 22.05 -10.67
CA GLU A 306 1.73 21.46 -11.94
C GLU A 306 0.78 20.34 -12.40
N TYR A 307 0.22 19.59 -11.47
CA TYR A 307 -0.84 18.61 -11.74
C TYR A 307 -2.07 19.28 -12.34
N ALA A 308 -2.52 20.40 -11.79
CA ALA A 308 -3.68 21.12 -12.30
C ALA A 308 -3.45 21.63 -13.74
N GLU A 309 -2.27 22.20 -14.04
CA GLU A 309 -1.88 22.59 -15.39
C GLU A 309 -1.84 21.38 -16.34
N THR A 310 -1.30 20.26 -15.88
CA THR A 310 -1.24 19.02 -16.66
C THR A 310 -2.63 18.48 -16.98
N VAL A 311 -3.55 18.52 -16.02
CA VAL A 311 -4.96 18.11 -16.22
C VAL A 311 -5.65 19.01 -17.25
N GLU A 312 -5.42 20.33 -17.20
CA GLU A 312 -6.00 21.28 -18.14
C GLU A 312 -5.51 21.01 -19.57
N GLU A 313 -4.20 20.94 -19.77
CA GLU A 313 -3.62 20.70 -21.10
C GLU A 313 -4.01 19.34 -21.69
N LEU A 314 -3.89 18.26 -20.93
CA LEU A 314 -4.23 16.92 -21.42
C LEU A 314 -5.73 16.77 -21.70
N SER A 315 -6.60 17.51 -20.99
CA SER A 315 -8.04 17.48 -21.25
C SER A 315 -8.43 18.06 -22.60
N GLY A 316 -7.55 18.86 -23.22
CA GLY A 316 -7.72 19.41 -24.58
C GLY A 316 -7.27 18.49 -25.70
N LEU A 317 -6.62 17.35 -25.39
CA LEU A 317 -6.10 16.42 -26.40
C LEU A 317 -7.20 15.48 -26.94
N THR A 318 -6.98 14.97 -28.14
CA THR A 318 -7.95 14.07 -28.82
C THR A 318 -7.79 12.63 -28.34
N ARG A 319 -6.54 12.16 -28.20
CA ARG A 319 -6.22 10.76 -27.89
C ARG A 319 -5.96 10.52 -26.42
N PHE A 320 -5.77 11.57 -25.64
CA PHE A 320 -5.47 11.47 -24.22
C PHE A 320 -6.37 12.39 -23.40
N SER A 321 -6.75 11.94 -22.22
CA SER A 321 -7.44 12.79 -21.26
C SER A 321 -7.13 12.30 -19.84
N VAL A 322 -7.18 13.19 -18.87
CA VAL A 322 -6.98 12.80 -17.48
C VAL A 322 -8.27 12.23 -16.91
N LEU A 323 -8.15 11.11 -16.21
CA LEU A 323 -9.24 10.57 -15.41
C LEU A 323 -9.54 11.54 -14.27
N LYS A 324 -10.79 12.00 -14.17
CA LYS A 324 -11.23 12.93 -13.13
C LYS A 324 -12.09 12.21 -12.11
N ASN A 325 -11.62 12.13 -10.88
CA ASN A 325 -12.37 11.62 -9.75
C ASN A 325 -12.75 12.77 -8.81
N LYS A 326 -13.83 12.61 -8.09
CA LYS A 326 -14.30 13.63 -7.14
C LYS A 326 -13.33 13.85 -5.98
N ARG A 327 -12.61 12.80 -5.58
CA ARG A 327 -11.64 12.78 -4.48
C ARG A 327 -10.26 12.36 -4.99
N GLN A 328 -9.79 13.04 -6.04
CA GLN A 328 -8.54 12.71 -6.70
C GLN A 328 -7.32 13.12 -5.85
N ASP A 329 -6.45 12.17 -5.60
CA ASP A 329 -5.12 12.39 -5.04
C ASP A 329 -4.21 13.05 -6.12
N PRO A 330 -3.68 14.26 -5.90
CA PRO A 330 -2.81 14.94 -6.87
C PRO A 330 -1.44 14.29 -7.04
N MET A 331 -1.06 13.35 -6.15
CA MET A 331 0.16 12.55 -6.31
C MET A 331 -0.02 11.38 -7.29
N LYS A 332 -1.17 11.28 -7.94
CA LYS A 332 -1.48 10.25 -8.92
C LYS A 332 -2.11 10.83 -10.17
N LEU A 333 -1.44 10.64 -11.30
CA LEU A 333 -1.95 11.03 -12.62
C LEU A 333 -2.37 9.77 -13.38
N ALA A 334 -3.66 9.65 -13.67
CA ALA A 334 -4.22 8.59 -14.49
C ALA A 334 -4.67 9.16 -15.84
N VAL A 335 -4.05 8.72 -16.92
CA VAL A 335 -4.31 9.19 -18.27
C VAL A 335 -5.09 8.13 -19.05
N VAL A 336 -6.30 8.49 -19.48
CA VAL A 336 -7.13 7.64 -20.34
C VAL A 336 -6.67 7.79 -21.80
N CYS A 337 -6.36 6.67 -22.44
CA CYS A 337 -5.88 6.58 -23.81
C CYS A 337 -7.02 6.22 -24.76
N ARG A 338 -7.25 7.07 -25.77
CA ARG A 338 -8.09 6.78 -26.94
C ARG A 338 -7.21 6.40 -28.13
N CYS A 339 -6.30 5.45 -27.87
CA CYS A 339 -5.35 4.87 -28.81
C CYS A 339 -4.95 3.48 -28.32
N ASP A 340 -3.96 2.84 -28.93
CA ASP A 340 -3.33 1.63 -28.40
C ASP A 340 -2.52 1.98 -27.14
N THR A 341 -3.06 1.66 -25.96
CA THR A 341 -2.47 2.01 -24.66
C THR A 341 -1.10 1.39 -24.46
N ALA A 342 -0.92 0.12 -24.86
CA ALA A 342 0.36 -0.57 -24.74
C ALA A 342 1.42 0.05 -25.69
N ALA A 343 1.02 0.45 -26.89
CA ALA A 343 1.92 1.17 -27.79
C ALA A 343 2.27 2.57 -27.27
N ALA A 344 1.31 3.26 -26.65
CA ALA A 344 1.55 4.55 -26.00
C ALA A 344 2.53 4.44 -24.84
N ALA A 345 2.37 3.42 -23.98
CA ALA A 345 3.29 3.17 -22.87
C ALA A 345 4.71 2.85 -23.36
N ARG A 346 4.84 1.99 -24.37
CA ARG A 346 6.15 1.73 -25.00
C ARG A 346 6.78 2.98 -25.59
N MET A 347 5.98 3.85 -26.24
CA MET A 347 6.49 5.09 -26.80
C MET A 347 6.96 6.06 -25.73
N LEU A 348 6.26 6.13 -24.58
CA LEU A 348 6.72 6.91 -23.41
C LEU A 348 8.10 6.43 -22.94
N GLU A 349 8.30 5.10 -22.82
CA GLU A 349 9.57 4.52 -22.40
C GLU A 349 10.67 4.71 -23.44
N ASP A 350 10.45 4.25 -24.68
CA ASP A 350 11.49 4.16 -25.71
C ASP A 350 11.92 5.53 -26.25
N ARG A 351 10.96 6.45 -26.43
CA ARG A 351 11.22 7.75 -27.07
C ARG A 351 11.44 8.87 -26.08
N TYR A 352 10.70 8.86 -24.97
CA TYR A 352 10.71 9.96 -23.98
C TYR A 352 11.44 9.59 -22.69
N GLY A 353 11.82 8.31 -22.50
CA GLY A 353 12.47 7.84 -21.27
C GLY A 353 11.57 7.99 -20.04
N ILE A 354 10.26 7.81 -20.20
CA ILE A 354 9.24 7.92 -19.15
C ILE A 354 8.63 6.55 -18.93
N ILE A 355 8.89 5.96 -17.76
CA ILE A 355 8.34 4.65 -17.38
C ILE A 355 7.13 4.90 -16.47
N PRO A 356 5.91 4.54 -16.89
CA PRO A 356 4.73 4.66 -16.04
C PRO A 356 4.73 3.62 -14.92
N GLU A 357 4.02 3.89 -13.85
CA GLU A 357 3.80 2.93 -12.76
C GLU A 357 2.99 1.72 -13.22
N MET A 358 1.94 1.98 -14.01
CA MET A 358 1.01 0.93 -14.41
C MET A 358 0.33 1.26 -15.75
N VAL A 359 0.07 0.21 -16.53
CA VAL A 359 -0.85 0.22 -17.67
C VAL A 359 -2.01 -0.71 -17.33
N TRP A 360 -3.23 -0.19 -17.33
CA TRP A 360 -4.43 -0.95 -16.97
C TRP A 360 -5.59 -0.65 -17.91
N GLY A 361 -5.89 -1.57 -18.80
CA GLY A 361 -6.86 -1.35 -19.86
C GLY A 361 -6.54 -0.09 -20.66
N PRO A 362 -7.45 0.89 -20.73
CA PRO A 362 -7.22 2.14 -21.45
C PRO A 362 -6.47 3.19 -20.61
N VAL A 363 -5.95 2.86 -19.42
CA VAL A 363 -5.40 3.84 -18.49
C VAL A 363 -3.90 3.63 -18.28
N ILE A 364 -3.13 4.72 -18.35
CA ILE A 364 -1.72 4.78 -17.92
C ILE A 364 -1.66 5.58 -16.62
N VAL A 365 -1.03 5.01 -15.59
CA VAL A 365 -0.96 5.62 -14.25
C VAL A 365 0.47 6.01 -13.93
N PHE A 366 0.64 7.21 -13.38
CA PHE A 366 1.89 7.72 -12.79
C PHE A 366 1.67 8.00 -11.31
N ILE A 367 2.69 7.70 -10.50
CA ILE A 367 2.70 7.98 -9.07
C ILE A 367 3.84 8.97 -8.79
N PHE A 368 3.51 10.03 -8.09
CA PHE A 368 4.45 11.04 -7.65
C PHE A 368 4.77 10.85 -6.17
N GLY A 369 5.91 11.37 -5.76
CA GLY A 369 6.38 11.27 -4.38
C GLY A 369 7.26 12.45 -4.01
N GLN A 370 7.77 12.44 -2.79
CA GLN A 370 8.64 13.48 -2.24
C GLN A 370 9.84 13.82 -3.15
N GLY A 371 10.36 12.82 -3.90
CA GLY A 371 11.46 13.01 -4.85
C GLY A 371 11.03 13.53 -6.23
N THR A 372 9.74 13.67 -6.52
CA THR A 372 9.26 14.16 -7.81
C THR A 372 9.56 15.64 -7.98
N ARG A 373 10.02 16.03 -9.16
CA ARG A 373 10.31 17.44 -9.50
C ARG A 373 9.25 17.95 -10.47
N ARG A 374 9.06 19.26 -10.51
CA ARG A 374 8.16 19.94 -11.44
C ARG A 374 8.44 19.56 -12.89
N GLU A 375 9.72 19.45 -13.26
CA GLU A 375 10.18 19.07 -14.59
C GLU A 375 9.72 17.67 -15.00
N ASP A 376 9.53 16.75 -14.05
CA ASP A 376 9.08 15.39 -14.34
C ASP A 376 7.62 15.39 -14.83
N LEU A 377 6.73 16.19 -14.22
CA LEU A 377 5.34 16.37 -14.69
C LEU A 377 5.30 17.09 -16.04
N PHE A 378 6.12 18.13 -16.20
CA PHE A 378 6.24 18.85 -17.46
C PHE A 378 6.65 17.92 -18.61
N ARG A 379 7.64 17.04 -18.39
CA ARG A 379 8.07 16.06 -19.41
C ARG A 379 6.95 15.07 -19.77
N ILE A 380 6.18 14.60 -18.77
CA ILE A 380 5.03 13.71 -18.99
C ILE A 380 3.99 14.43 -19.87
N ARG A 381 3.63 15.66 -19.51
CA ARG A 381 2.68 16.50 -20.25
C ARG A 381 3.11 16.74 -21.70
N ASP A 382 4.37 17.13 -21.91
CA ASP A 382 4.93 17.40 -23.24
C ASP A 382 4.97 16.13 -24.10
N ALA A 383 5.31 14.98 -23.51
CA ALA A 383 5.30 13.70 -24.20
C ALA A 383 3.89 13.35 -24.73
N PHE A 384 2.85 13.46 -23.91
CA PHE A 384 1.47 13.20 -24.35
C PHE A 384 1.00 14.18 -25.42
N ARG A 385 1.37 15.47 -25.30
CA ARG A 385 1.06 16.48 -26.32
C ARG A 385 1.68 16.13 -27.66
N GLN A 386 2.93 15.71 -27.70
CA GLN A 386 3.60 15.27 -28.94
C GLN A 386 2.98 13.99 -29.48
N MET A 387 2.63 13.05 -28.61
CA MET A 387 2.03 11.76 -28.99
C MET A 387 0.61 11.93 -29.56
N ASP A 388 -0.14 12.96 -29.14
CA ASP A 388 -1.51 13.20 -29.64
C ASP A 388 -1.55 13.42 -31.15
N GLY A 389 -0.49 14.00 -31.74
CA GLY A 389 -0.36 14.16 -33.17
C GLY A 389 0.10 12.90 -33.93
N ILE A 390 0.57 11.88 -33.24
CA ILE A 390 1.23 10.72 -33.86
C ILE A 390 0.37 9.45 -33.72
N MET A 391 -0.27 9.26 -32.55
CA MET A 391 -1.03 8.04 -32.25
C MET A 391 -2.32 7.99 -33.09
N GLU A 392 -2.69 6.78 -33.53
CA GLU A 392 -3.97 6.55 -34.19
C GLU A 392 -5.11 6.53 -33.15
N TYR A 393 -6.21 7.23 -33.44
CA TYR A 393 -7.39 7.24 -32.58
C TYR A 393 -8.05 5.88 -32.52
N ARG A 394 -8.35 5.39 -31.30
CA ARG A 394 -9.16 4.19 -31.05
C ARG A 394 -10.13 4.48 -29.93
N GLN A 395 -11.36 3.99 -30.03
CA GLN A 395 -12.28 4.05 -28.89
C GLN A 395 -11.71 3.26 -27.73
N PRO A 396 -11.62 3.83 -26.51
CA PRO A 396 -11.16 3.09 -25.35
C PRO A 396 -12.11 1.92 -25.07
N LYS A 397 -11.54 0.77 -24.68
CA LYS A 397 -12.33 -0.35 -24.17
C LYS A 397 -12.74 -0.04 -22.74
N ASP A 398 -13.98 -0.37 -22.39
CA ASP A 398 -14.39 -0.35 -20.99
C ASP A 398 -13.57 -1.35 -20.17
N LEU A 399 -13.35 -1.05 -18.90
CA LEU A 399 -12.78 -2.03 -17.98
C LEU A 399 -13.80 -3.14 -17.77
N GLU A 400 -13.37 -4.38 -17.96
CA GLU A 400 -14.22 -5.54 -17.77
C GLU A 400 -14.60 -5.71 -16.31
N THR A 401 -15.87 -6.00 -16.04
CA THR A 401 -16.34 -6.32 -14.69
C THR A 401 -15.80 -7.69 -14.29
N ILE A 402 -15.27 -7.79 -13.07
CA ILE A 402 -14.77 -9.06 -12.52
C ILE A 402 -15.96 -10.00 -12.30
N PRO A 403 -15.98 -11.19 -12.92
CA PRO A 403 -17.04 -12.16 -12.72
C PRO A 403 -17.10 -12.66 -11.29
N SER A 404 -18.30 -12.93 -10.79
CA SER A 404 -18.48 -13.54 -9.47
C SER A 404 -18.09 -15.02 -9.47
N VAL A 405 -17.49 -15.46 -8.38
CA VAL A 405 -17.17 -16.87 -8.13
C VAL A 405 -17.74 -17.31 -6.78
N SER A 406 -18.18 -18.56 -6.71
CA SER A 406 -18.63 -19.15 -5.44
C SER A 406 -17.44 -19.75 -4.69
N THR A 407 -17.52 -19.75 -3.36
CA THR A 407 -16.50 -20.34 -2.48
C THR A 407 -17.01 -21.68 -1.94
N ALA A 408 -16.28 -22.77 -2.19
CA ALA A 408 -16.63 -24.11 -1.73
C ALA A 408 -16.09 -24.42 -0.32
N MET A 409 -14.96 -23.79 0.06
CA MET A 409 -14.33 -23.97 1.37
C MET A 409 -13.46 -22.75 1.74
N SER A 410 -13.09 -22.64 3.02
CA SER A 410 -12.17 -21.57 3.45
C SER A 410 -10.79 -21.72 2.81
N MET A 411 -10.08 -20.60 2.64
CA MET A 411 -8.71 -20.58 2.10
C MET A 411 -7.78 -21.52 2.87
N SER A 412 -7.78 -21.44 4.20
CA SER A 412 -6.96 -22.30 5.08
C SER A 412 -7.23 -23.79 4.83
N ARG A 413 -8.50 -24.16 4.61
CA ARG A 413 -8.87 -25.54 4.29
C ARG A 413 -8.40 -25.95 2.90
N ALA A 414 -8.54 -25.09 1.89
CA ALA A 414 -8.11 -25.37 0.53
C ALA A 414 -6.59 -25.63 0.45
N ILE A 415 -5.78 -24.75 1.06
CA ILE A 415 -4.32 -24.90 1.04
C ILE A 415 -3.80 -26.06 1.88
N SER A 416 -4.55 -26.54 2.88
CA SER A 416 -4.20 -27.73 3.68
C SER A 416 -4.46 -29.05 2.95
N LYS A 417 -5.16 -29.03 1.83
CA LYS A 417 -5.47 -30.20 1.01
C LYS A 417 -4.30 -30.60 0.10
N ARG A 418 -4.28 -31.82 -0.35
CA ARG A 418 -3.41 -32.20 -1.48
C ARG A 418 -3.84 -31.44 -2.72
N VAL A 419 -2.87 -31.01 -3.51
CA VAL A 419 -3.11 -30.24 -4.73
C VAL A 419 -2.56 -30.94 -5.96
N ARG A 420 -3.09 -30.59 -7.13
CA ARG A 420 -2.56 -30.98 -8.44
C ARG A 420 -2.57 -29.77 -9.37
N LYS A 421 -1.68 -29.74 -10.35
CA LYS A 421 -1.73 -28.77 -11.45
C LYS A 421 -2.63 -29.30 -12.57
N VAL A 422 -3.41 -28.42 -13.15
CA VAL A 422 -4.25 -28.69 -14.33
C VAL A 422 -4.12 -27.52 -15.31
N PRO A 423 -4.35 -27.74 -16.62
CA PRO A 423 -4.43 -26.64 -17.57
C PRO A 423 -5.51 -25.63 -17.12
N PHE A 424 -5.16 -24.34 -17.07
CA PHE A 424 -6.09 -23.33 -16.56
C PHE A 424 -7.43 -23.32 -17.32
N LYS A 425 -7.37 -23.44 -18.65
CA LYS A 425 -8.57 -23.48 -19.51
C LYS A 425 -9.48 -24.68 -19.26
N GLU A 426 -8.98 -25.73 -18.62
CA GLU A 426 -9.71 -26.97 -18.31
C GLU A 426 -10.13 -27.04 -16.82
N SER A 427 -9.89 -25.97 -16.06
CA SER A 427 -10.10 -25.97 -14.60
C SER A 427 -11.55 -25.66 -14.17
N SER A 428 -12.48 -25.47 -15.09
CA SER A 428 -13.89 -25.17 -14.77
C SER A 428 -14.52 -26.25 -13.88
N GLY A 429 -15.16 -25.82 -12.80
CA GLY A 429 -15.78 -26.69 -11.79
C GLY A 429 -14.82 -27.20 -10.72
N LEU A 430 -13.52 -26.98 -10.85
CA LEU A 430 -12.53 -27.38 -9.85
C LEU A 430 -12.34 -26.29 -8.78
N ILE A 431 -11.87 -26.71 -7.60
CA ILE A 431 -11.62 -25.79 -6.47
C ILE A 431 -10.19 -25.28 -6.55
N ALA A 432 -10.02 -23.97 -6.62
CA ALA A 432 -8.72 -23.34 -6.64
C ALA A 432 -7.94 -23.61 -5.34
N ALA A 433 -6.61 -23.75 -5.47
CA ALA A 433 -5.68 -23.87 -4.35
C ALA A 433 -4.56 -22.81 -4.47
N ASP A 434 -4.81 -21.78 -5.25
CA ASP A 434 -3.87 -20.69 -5.49
C ASP A 434 -4.59 -19.34 -5.65
N PHE A 435 -3.80 -18.25 -5.56
CA PHE A 435 -4.28 -16.91 -5.87
C PHE A 435 -3.96 -16.59 -7.32
N VAL A 436 -4.95 -16.10 -8.08
CA VAL A 436 -4.76 -15.64 -9.45
C VAL A 436 -5.34 -14.24 -9.59
N GLY A 437 -4.61 -13.34 -10.21
CA GLY A 437 -5.03 -11.96 -10.45
C GLY A 437 -4.15 -11.25 -11.46
N ALA A 438 -4.41 -9.98 -11.70
CA ALA A 438 -3.53 -9.11 -12.46
C ALA A 438 -2.56 -8.37 -11.54
N TYR A 439 -1.35 -8.09 -12.01
CA TYR A 439 -0.38 -7.27 -11.29
C TYR A 439 0.25 -6.23 -12.23
N PRO A 440 0.22 -4.93 -11.87
CA PRO A 440 -0.58 -4.31 -10.80
C PRO A 440 -2.09 -4.45 -11.02
N PRO A 441 -2.94 -4.26 -10.02
CA PRO A 441 -2.70 -3.77 -8.65
C PRO A 441 -2.37 -4.88 -7.62
N GLY A 442 -2.33 -6.15 -8.00
CA GLY A 442 -2.08 -7.25 -7.07
C GLY A 442 -3.31 -7.65 -6.25
N ALA A 443 -4.50 -7.35 -6.76
CA ALA A 443 -5.76 -7.82 -6.21
C ALA A 443 -6.13 -9.17 -6.86
N PRO A 444 -6.31 -10.25 -6.07
CA PRO A 444 -6.65 -11.56 -6.63
C PRO A 444 -8.13 -11.61 -7.03
N VAL A 445 -8.41 -12.20 -8.19
CA VAL A 445 -9.77 -12.48 -8.68
C VAL A 445 -10.19 -13.92 -8.39
N ILE A 446 -9.22 -14.82 -8.23
CA ILE A 446 -9.41 -16.19 -7.74
C ILE A 446 -8.60 -16.34 -6.46
N ILE A 447 -9.20 -16.91 -5.42
CA ILE A 447 -8.53 -17.23 -4.16
C ILE A 447 -8.63 -18.73 -3.85
N PRO A 448 -7.76 -19.30 -3.00
CA PRO A 448 -7.91 -20.71 -2.59
C PRO A 448 -9.28 -20.96 -1.98
N GLY A 449 -9.95 -22.03 -2.43
CA GLY A 449 -11.30 -22.40 -2.01
C GLY A 449 -12.42 -21.97 -2.97
N ASP A 450 -12.13 -21.12 -3.95
CA ASP A 450 -13.09 -20.74 -4.98
C ASP A 450 -13.37 -21.88 -5.97
N VAL A 451 -14.60 -21.97 -6.43
CA VAL A 451 -14.98 -22.83 -7.56
C VAL A 451 -14.75 -22.05 -8.85
N ILE A 452 -13.77 -22.48 -9.63
CA ILE A 452 -13.41 -21.84 -10.89
C ILE A 452 -14.56 -22.04 -11.88
N ASN A 453 -15.12 -20.96 -12.42
CA ASN A 453 -16.15 -21.02 -13.46
C ASN A 453 -15.59 -20.58 -14.83
N ARG A 454 -16.40 -20.72 -15.87
CA ARG A 454 -15.98 -20.37 -17.25
C ARG A 454 -15.74 -18.87 -17.40
N ASP A 455 -16.59 -18.04 -16.80
CA ASP A 455 -16.52 -16.59 -16.94
C ASP A 455 -15.22 -16.05 -16.35
N ILE A 456 -14.77 -16.58 -15.19
CA ILE A 456 -13.49 -16.18 -14.60
C ILE A 456 -12.28 -16.70 -15.40
N ILE A 457 -12.41 -17.85 -16.07
CA ILE A 457 -11.36 -18.33 -16.99
C ILE A 457 -11.23 -17.40 -18.19
N GLU A 458 -12.33 -16.98 -18.78
CA GLU A 458 -12.36 -16.04 -19.91
C GLU A 458 -11.79 -14.70 -19.49
N TYR A 459 -12.23 -14.14 -18.36
CA TYR A 459 -11.74 -12.87 -17.81
C TYR A 459 -10.21 -12.89 -17.59
N VAL A 460 -9.70 -13.90 -16.90
CA VAL A 460 -8.25 -14.02 -16.63
C VAL A 460 -7.47 -14.26 -17.93
N SER A 461 -8.03 -15.03 -18.88
CA SER A 461 -7.36 -15.32 -20.16
C SER A 461 -7.31 -14.09 -21.10
N SER A 462 -8.22 -13.13 -20.92
CA SER A 462 -8.23 -11.85 -21.68
C SER A 462 -7.37 -10.77 -21.04
N SER A 463 -6.96 -10.97 -19.77
CA SER A 463 -6.23 -9.98 -19.01
C SER A 463 -4.73 -10.01 -19.33
N ASP A 464 -4.11 -8.82 -19.38
CA ASP A 464 -2.66 -8.68 -19.43
C ASP A 464 -2.05 -8.87 -18.02
N ASN A 465 -0.75 -9.25 -17.97
CA ASN A 465 0.02 -9.33 -16.73
C ASN A 465 -0.58 -10.22 -15.63
N VAL A 466 -1.10 -11.38 -16.00
CA VAL A 466 -1.66 -12.37 -15.05
C VAL A 466 -0.54 -12.95 -14.19
N VAL A 467 -0.78 -12.98 -12.88
CA VAL A 467 0.08 -13.61 -11.87
C VAL A 467 -0.67 -14.71 -11.13
N GLY A 468 0.08 -15.70 -10.61
CA GLY A 468 -0.49 -16.81 -9.84
C GLY A 468 -0.78 -18.06 -10.68
N LEU A 469 -0.67 -17.99 -12.01
CA LEU A 469 -0.64 -19.18 -12.87
C LEU A 469 0.79 -19.71 -12.99
N TRP A 470 0.90 -21.02 -13.23
CA TRP A 470 2.16 -21.76 -13.28
C TRP A 470 2.57 -22.08 -14.73
N ASP A 471 3.84 -22.44 -14.91
CA ASP A 471 4.36 -22.98 -16.16
C ASP A 471 4.08 -22.03 -17.36
N GLY A 472 4.40 -20.76 -17.20
CA GLY A 472 4.20 -19.74 -18.23
C GLY A 472 2.71 -19.38 -18.46
N ASN A 473 1.95 -19.32 -17.37
CA ASN A 473 0.51 -19.03 -17.36
C ASN A 473 -0.40 -20.13 -17.97
N ALA A 474 0.12 -21.34 -18.10
CA ALA A 474 -0.63 -22.46 -18.68
C ALA A 474 -1.45 -23.23 -17.65
N ASN A 475 -1.01 -23.30 -16.39
CA ASN A 475 -1.56 -24.18 -15.37
C ASN A 475 -1.98 -23.44 -14.10
N ILE A 476 -2.98 -24.00 -13.40
CA ILE A 476 -3.41 -23.58 -12.06
C ILE A 476 -3.32 -24.77 -11.08
N ARG A 477 -3.03 -24.47 -9.82
CA ARG A 477 -3.14 -25.48 -8.74
C ARG A 477 -4.59 -25.56 -8.27
N VAL A 478 -5.09 -26.77 -8.19
CA VAL A 478 -6.45 -27.06 -7.69
C VAL A 478 -6.40 -28.11 -6.59
N VAL A 479 -7.41 -28.10 -5.72
CA VAL A 479 -7.57 -29.11 -4.68
C VAL A 479 -7.75 -30.48 -5.34
N ARG A 480 -7.03 -31.47 -4.83
CA ARG A 480 -7.20 -32.87 -5.23
C ARG A 480 -8.30 -33.48 -4.38
N GLU A 481 -9.30 -34.03 -5.02
CA GLU A 481 -10.34 -34.82 -4.37
C GLU A 481 -9.77 -36.05 -3.66
#